data_464b7739672087681fa332c793e75eaa
#
_entry.id   464b7739672087681fa332c793e75eaa
#
_cell.length_a   1.000
_cell.length_b   1.000
_cell.length_c   1.000
_cell.angle_alpha   90.00
_cell.angle_beta   90.00
_cell.angle_gamma   90.00
#
_symmetry.space_group_name_H-M   'P 1'
#
loop_
_entity.id
_entity.type
_entity.pdbx_description
1 polymer ?
#
loop_
_entity_poly.entity_id
_entity_poly.type
_entity_poly.pdbx_seq_one_letter_code
_entity_poly.pdbx_strand_id
1 'polypeptide(L)'
;GGGAGLVPLITEAAPRLDGPLLWPAAVHRGFDMAAALDGIAHVVTISVYEMRETEILPDDAVAAIAGGNVLGVILMSARSARLFRERLLALGQDQAVASMALIAGSDAIVAAAGDNWAETFVSKRPARARLLAIASLLYDRRTRS
;
A
#
# COMPACT_ATOMS: atom_id res chain seq x y z
N GLY A 1 6.91 11.13 -1.56
CA GLY A 1 6.79 10.73 -0.15
C GLY A 1 7.77 9.61 0.19
N GLY A 2 7.77 9.20 1.44
CA GLY A 2 8.70 8.18 1.94
C GLY A 2 10.08 8.73 2.30
N GLY A 3 11.03 7.83 2.64
CA GLY A 3 12.36 8.21 3.11
C GLY A 3 13.13 9.13 2.15
N ALA A 4 13.07 8.85 0.86
CA ALA A 4 13.74 9.67 -0.16
C ALA A 4 13.29 11.15 -0.14
N GLY A 5 12.02 11.42 0.18
CA GLY A 5 11.50 12.79 0.29
C GLY A 5 12.05 13.58 1.48
N LEU A 6 12.66 12.92 2.47
CA LEU A 6 13.27 13.57 3.63
C LEU A 6 14.72 13.98 3.38
N VAL A 7 15.42 13.37 2.43
CA VAL A 7 16.83 13.62 2.17
C VAL A 7 17.14 15.10 1.94
N PRO A 8 16.44 15.84 1.06
CA PRO A 8 16.70 17.26 0.85
C PRO A 8 16.53 18.10 2.12
N LEU A 9 15.49 17.80 2.90
CA LEU A 9 15.19 18.52 4.14
C LEU A 9 16.28 18.29 5.21
N ILE A 10 16.75 17.04 5.33
CA ILE A 10 17.81 16.69 6.27
C ILE A 10 19.15 17.31 5.81
N THR A 11 19.44 17.29 4.52
CA THR A 11 20.66 17.92 3.96
C THR A 11 20.71 19.42 4.27
N GLU A 12 19.60 20.12 4.15
CA GLU A 12 19.50 21.54 4.51
C GLU A 12 19.66 21.78 6.01
N ALA A 13 19.16 20.86 6.84
CA ALA A 13 19.27 20.96 8.28
C ALA A 13 20.62 20.49 8.85
N ALA A 14 21.38 19.67 8.10
CA ALA A 14 22.59 18.99 8.57
C ALA A 14 23.62 19.91 9.25
N PRO A 15 23.90 21.15 8.77
CA PRO A 15 24.86 22.05 9.43
C PRO A 15 24.44 22.50 10.84
N ARG A 16 23.21 22.25 11.25
CA ARG A 16 22.62 22.63 12.55
C ARG A 16 22.41 21.45 13.48
N LEU A 17 22.82 20.25 13.06
CA LEU A 17 22.66 19.04 13.85
C LEU A 17 23.87 18.81 14.75
N ASP A 18 23.63 18.74 16.06
CA ASP A 18 24.69 18.52 17.07
C ASP A 18 24.95 17.03 17.38
N GLY A 19 24.32 16.11 16.65
CA GLY A 19 24.44 14.67 16.92
C GLY A 19 23.83 13.79 15.85
N PRO A 20 23.86 12.46 16.06
CA PRO A 20 23.32 11.51 15.10
C PRO A 20 21.79 11.59 15.01
N LEU A 21 21.28 11.36 13.80
CA LEU A 21 19.87 11.17 13.55
C LEU A 21 19.48 9.71 13.82
N LEU A 22 18.47 9.50 14.64
CA LEU A 22 17.87 8.18 14.80
C LEU A 22 16.81 7.97 13.74
N TRP A 23 16.93 6.87 13.01
CA TRP A 23 15.90 6.43 12.08
C TRP A 23 15.26 5.10 12.51
N PRO A 24 14.11 5.13 13.19
CA PRO A 24 13.31 3.94 13.42
C PRO A 24 12.72 3.44 12.08
N ALA A 25 13.08 2.23 11.69
CA ALA A 25 12.72 1.68 10.39
C ALA A 25 12.23 0.23 10.49
N ALA A 26 11.58 -0.26 9.42
CA ALA A 26 11.30 -1.68 9.28
C ALA A 26 12.59 -2.48 9.06
N VAL A 27 12.58 -3.77 9.46
CA VAL A 27 13.66 -4.72 9.13
C VAL A 27 13.87 -4.76 7.61
N HIS A 28 12.79 -4.99 6.86
CA HIS A 28 12.79 -4.95 5.40
C HIS A 28 12.34 -3.57 4.93
N ARG A 29 13.25 -2.83 4.31
CA ARG A 29 12.99 -1.47 3.84
C ARG A 29 13.52 -1.26 2.43
N GLY A 30 12.74 -0.52 1.62
CA GLY A 30 13.09 -0.19 0.24
C GLY A 30 13.98 1.04 0.08
N PHE A 31 14.41 1.67 1.19
CA PHE A 31 15.24 2.87 1.18
C PHE A 31 16.23 2.85 2.34
N ASP A 32 17.47 3.19 2.07
CA ASP A 32 18.53 3.31 3.07
C ASP A 32 18.88 4.78 3.30
N MET A 33 18.43 5.31 4.44
CA MET A 33 18.67 6.71 4.82
C MET A 33 20.13 6.95 5.17
N ALA A 34 20.80 5.98 5.82
CA ALA A 34 22.20 6.13 6.19
C ALA A 34 23.08 6.23 4.94
N ALA A 35 22.83 5.37 3.96
CA ALA A 35 23.56 5.43 2.68
C ALA A 35 23.22 6.71 1.89
N ALA A 36 21.97 7.16 1.92
CA ALA A 36 21.55 8.38 1.19
C ALA A 36 22.08 9.68 1.80
N LEU A 37 22.48 9.68 3.07
CA LEU A 37 23.03 10.82 3.81
C LEU A 37 24.51 10.64 4.16
N ASP A 38 25.19 9.67 3.54
CA ASP A 38 26.61 9.46 3.75
C ASP A 38 27.41 10.74 3.43
N GLY A 39 28.34 11.10 4.31
CA GLY A 39 29.10 12.35 4.21
C GLY A 39 28.31 13.64 4.51
N ILE A 40 27.00 13.57 4.76
CA ILE A 40 26.13 14.71 5.05
C ILE A 40 25.71 14.73 6.52
N ALA A 41 25.19 13.61 7.04
CA ALA A 41 24.74 13.48 8.41
C ALA A 41 24.94 12.04 8.92
N HIS A 42 25.31 11.89 10.18
CA HIS A 42 25.41 10.58 10.82
C HIS A 42 24.02 10.04 11.14
N VAL A 43 23.64 8.94 10.49
CA VAL A 43 22.33 8.30 10.69
C VAL A 43 22.51 6.94 11.36
N VAL A 44 21.84 6.76 12.51
CA VAL A 44 21.74 5.48 13.22
C VAL A 44 20.39 4.87 12.92
N THR A 45 20.37 3.80 12.14
CA THR A 45 19.15 3.06 11.82
C THR A 45 18.83 2.04 12.89
N ILE A 46 17.61 2.07 13.43
CA ILE A 46 17.13 1.10 14.42
C ILE A 46 15.94 0.35 13.81
N SER A 47 16.05 -0.97 13.70
CA SER A 47 14.94 -1.81 13.28
C SER A 47 13.94 -1.98 14.43
N VAL A 48 12.75 -1.41 14.30
CA VAL A 48 11.73 -1.36 15.35
C VAL A 48 10.49 -2.19 15.05
N TYR A 49 10.29 -2.64 13.81
CA TYR A 49 9.20 -3.53 13.42
C TYR A 49 9.56 -4.36 12.18
N GLU A 50 8.87 -5.48 12.04
CA GLU A 50 8.91 -6.32 10.86
C GLU A 50 7.49 -6.49 10.31
N MET A 51 7.33 -6.31 8.99
CA MET A 51 6.08 -6.65 8.33
C MET A 51 6.15 -8.08 7.82
N ARG A 52 5.31 -8.95 8.39
CA ARG A 52 5.15 -10.33 7.92
C ARG A 52 4.00 -10.41 6.94
N GLU A 53 4.19 -11.19 5.90
CA GLU A 53 3.14 -11.47 4.93
C GLU A 53 2.16 -12.48 5.53
N THR A 54 0.86 -12.19 5.38
CA THR A 54 -0.17 -13.17 5.70
C THR A 54 -0.18 -14.24 4.62
N GLU A 55 -0.06 -15.51 5.02
CA GLU A 55 0.01 -16.63 4.07
C GLU A 55 -1.36 -16.94 3.45
N ILE A 56 -2.42 -16.68 4.18
CA ILE A 56 -3.80 -16.99 3.78
C ILE A 56 -4.71 -15.77 3.95
N LEU A 57 -5.76 -15.71 3.15
CA LEU A 57 -6.88 -14.79 3.40
C LEU A 57 -7.79 -15.39 4.50
N PRO A 58 -8.43 -14.56 5.34
CA PRO A 58 -9.42 -15.01 6.30
C PRO A 58 -10.59 -15.74 5.60
N ASP A 59 -11.15 -16.76 6.24
CA ASP A 59 -12.20 -17.60 5.66
C ASP A 59 -13.46 -16.81 5.26
N ASP A 60 -13.83 -15.80 6.02
CA ASP A 60 -14.95 -14.90 5.72
C ASP A 60 -14.69 -14.07 4.47
N ALA A 61 -13.46 -13.61 4.27
CA ALA A 61 -13.06 -12.90 3.04
C ALA A 61 -13.08 -13.84 1.83
N VAL A 62 -12.59 -15.07 1.98
CA VAL A 62 -12.64 -16.10 0.93
C VAL A 62 -14.08 -16.41 0.55
N ALA A 63 -14.95 -16.64 1.53
CA ALA A 63 -16.37 -16.91 1.31
C ALA A 63 -17.08 -15.74 0.62
N ALA A 64 -16.80 -14.49 1.03
CA ALA A 64 -17.38 -13.31 0.40
C ALA A 64 -16.96 -13.15 -1.06
N ILE A 65 -15.69 -13.41 -1.36
CA ILE A 65 -15.14 -13.37 -2.72
C ILE A 65 -15.76 -14.46 -3.58
N ALA A 66 -15.76 -15.70 -3.11
CA ALA A 66 -16.35 -16.85 -3.82
C ALA A 66 -17.86 -16.68 -4.07
N GLY A 67 -18.56 -16.06 -3.12
CA GLY A 67 -19.99 -15.75 -3.23
C GLY A 67 -20.33 -14.53 -4.11
N GLY A 68 -19.33 -13.83 -4.68
CA GLY A 68 -19.54 -12.61 -5.47
C GLY A 68 -20.08 -11.42 -4.66
N ASN A 69 -19.93 -11.44 -3.34
CA ASN A 69 -20.47 -10.44 -2.42
C ASN A 69 -19.52 -9.27 -2.14
N VAL A 70 -18.38 -9.21 -2.84
CA VAL A 70 -17.39 -8.14 -2.69
C VAL A 70 -17.63 -7.07 -3.74
N LEU A 71 -17.97 -5.86 -3.32
CA LEU A 71 -18.15 -4.69 -4.21
C LEU A 71 -16.84 -4.17 -4.76
N GLY A 72 -15.81 -4.15 -3.93
CA GLY A 72 -14.50 -3.63 -4.29
C GLY A 72 -13.47 -3.85 -3.20
N VAL A 73 -12.22 -3.62 -3.57
CA VAL A 73 -11.05 -3.81 -2.72
C VAL A 73 -10.26 -2.52 -2.63
N ILE A 74 -9.91 -2.10 -1.42
CA ILE A 74 -9.06 -0.94 -1.17
C ILE A 74 -7.63 -1.43 -0.99
N LEU A 75 -6.72 -1.04 -1.87
CA LEU A 75 -5.31 -1.38 -1.80
C LEU A 75 -4.46 -0.13 -1.58
N MET A 76 -3.64 -0.14 -0.52
CA MET A 76 -2.85 1.01 -0.08
C MET A 76 -1.35 0.88 -0.36
N SER A 77 -0.89 -0.29 -0.82
CA SER A 77 0.50 -0.51 -1.19
C SER A 77 0.62 -1.49 -2.36
N ALA A 78 1.65 -1.32 -3.19
CA ALA A 78 1.94 -2.24 -4.28
C ALA A 78 2.24 -3.66 -3.78
N ARG A 79 2.87 -3.79 -2.60
CA ARG A 79 3.12 -5.09 -1.97
C ARG A 79 1.81 -5.80 -1.60
N SER A 80 0.89 -5.11 -0.93
CA SER A 80 -0.42 -5.67 -0.59
C SER A 80 -1.24 -6.03 -1.83
N ALA A 81 -1.14 -5.24 -2.90
CA ALA A 81 -1.82 -5.51 -4.16
C ALA A 81 -1.32 -6.80 -4.81
N ARG A 82 0.01 -6.98 -4.89
CA ARG A 82 0.62 -8.20 -5.42
C ARG A 82 0.24 -9.42 -4.59
N LEU A 83 0.38 -9.36 -3.25
CA LEU A 83 0.02 -10.45 -2.36
C LEU A 83 -1.46 -10.83 -2.48
N PHE A 84 -2.36 -9.88 -2.56
CA PHE A 84 -3.78 -10.14 -2.74
C PHE A 84 -4.03 -10.94 -4.04
N ARG A 85 -3.42 -10.52 -5.16
CA ARG A 85 -3.53 -11.25 -6.44
C ARG A 85 -2.94 -12.67 -6.35
N GLU A 86 -1.79 -12.83 -5.74
CA GLU A 86 -1.16 -14.14 -5.52
C GLU A 86 -2.06 -15.08 -4.70
N ARG A 87 -2.72 -14.54 -3.65
CA ARG A 87 -3.66 -15.34 -2.83
C ARG A 87 -4.92 -15.72 -3.59
N LEU A 88 -5.48 -14.81 -4.40
CA LEU A 88 -6.62 -15.14 -5.26
C LEU A 88 -6.26 -16.23 -6.28
N LEU A 89 -5.10 -16.14 -6.89
CA LEU A 89 -4.62 -17.14 -7.84
C LEU A 89 -4.44 -18.51 -7.15
N ALA A 90 -3.83 -18.54 -5.99
CA ALA A 90 -3.64 -19.77 -5.21
C ALA A 90 -4.97 -20.44 -4.80
N LEU A 91 -6.04 -19.65 -4.66
CA LEU A 91 -7.40 -20.13 -4.36
C LEU A 91 -8.21 -20.46 -5.63
N GLY A 92 -7.67 -20.27 -6.83
CA GLY A 92 -8.41 -20.41 -8.09
C GLY A 92 -9.50 -19.33 -8.26
N GLN A 93 -9.38 -18.18 -7.57
CA GLN A 93 -10.35 -17.08 -7.54
C GLN A 93 -9.83 -15.83 -8.28
N ASP A 94 -8.82 -15.94 -9.11
CA ASP A 94 -8.20 -14.82 -9.81
C ASP A 94 -9.17 -14.07 -10.73
N GLN A 95 -10.18 -14.76 -11.27
CA GLN A 95 -11.23 -14.17 -12.10
C GLN A 95 -12.26 -13.36 -11.30
N ALA A 96 -12.32 -13.53 -9.99
CA ALA A 96 -13.31 -12.82 -9.14
C ALA A 96 -13.13 -11.30 -9.20
N VAL A 97 -11.94 -10.79 -9.53
CA VAL A 97 -11.71 -9.34 -9.68
C VAL A 97 -12.53 -8.70 -10.81
N ALA A 98 -13.00 -9.48 -11.79
CA ALA A 98 -13.84 -8.99 -12.87
C ALA A 98 -15.23 -8.50 -12.39
N SER A 99 -15.64 -8.87 -11.18
CA SER A 99 -16.87 -8.38 -10.54
C SER A 99 -16.61 -7.32 -9.47
N MET A 100 -15.35 -6.98 -9.17
CA MET A 100 -14.96 -6.08 -8.08
C MET A 100 -14.37 -4.77 -8.60
N ALA A 101 -14.59 -3.68 -7.87
CA ALA A 101 -13.89 -2.42 -8.10
C ALA A 101 -12.53 -2.40 -7.38
N LEU A 102 -11.49 -1.94 -8.05
CA LEU A 102 -10.21 -1.61 -7.45
C LEU A 102 -10.20 -0.16 -7.00
N ILE A 103 -9.90 0.10 -5.72
CA ILE A 103 -9.66 1.43 -5.17
C ILE A 103 -8.21 1.51 -4.72
N ALA A 104 -7.40 2.28 -5.45
CA ALA A 104 -5.95 2.35 -5.26
C ALA A 104 -5.47 3.74 -4.88
N GLY A 105 -4.41 3.80 -4.09
CA GLY A 105 -3.78 5.06 -3.68
C GLY A 105 -2.80 5.64 -4.70
N SER A 106 -2.44 4.89 -5.76
CA SER A 106 -1.52 5.33 -6.82
C SER A 106 -1.54 4.38 -8.01
N ASP A 107 -1.03 4.84 -9.17
CA ASP A 107 -0.89 4.01 -10.38
C ASP A 107 0.05 2.82 -10.17
N ALA A 108 1.09 2.94 -9.33
CA ALA A 108 1.97 1.83 -8.97
C ALA A 108 1.22 0.70 -8.24
N ILE A 109 0.19 1.03 -7.46
CA ILE A 109 -0.67 0.04 -6.79
C ILE A 109 -1.57 -0.64 -7.84
N VAL A 110 -2.11 0.12 -8.80
CA VAL A 110 -2.90 -0.45 -9.90
C VAL A 110 -2.07 -1.43 -10.71
N ALA A 111 -0.86 -1.04 -11.12
CA ALA A 111 0.04 -1.91 -11.86
C ALA A 111 0.36 -3.22 -11.09
N ALA A 112 0.54 -3.13 -9.76
CA ALA A 112 0.79 -4.30 -8.92
C ALA A 112 -0.46 -5.17 -8.68
N ALA A 113 -1.67 -4.58 -8.75
CA ALA A 113 -2.94 -5.29 -8.64
C ALA A 113 -3.31 -6.05 -9.92
N GLY A 114 -2.64 -5.75 -11.04
CA GLY A 114 -2.93 -6.35 -12.34
C GLY A 114 -4.26 -5.89 -12.95
N ASP A 115 -4.62 -6.53 -14.05
CA ASP A 115 -5.75 -6.16 -14.89
C ASP A 115 -7.05 -6.92 -14.54
N ASN A 116 -8.07 -6.70 -15.37
CA ASN A 116 -9.38 -7.36 -15.36
C ASN A 116 -10.30 -6.99 -14.19
N TRP A 117 -10.09 -5.86 -13.53
CA TRP A 117 -11.03 -5.32 -12.55
C TRP A 117 -12.27 -4.75 -13.24
N ALA A 118 -13.45 -4.89 -12.59
CA ALA A 118 -14.69 -4.32 -13.13
C ALA A 118 -14.60 -2.80 -13.32
N GLU A 119 -14.04 -2.12 -12.33
CA GLU A 119 -13.75 -0.68 -12.36
C GLU A 119 -12.45 -0.41 -11.59
N THR A 120 -11.73 0.66 -11.95
CA THR A 120 -10.51 1.07 -11.25
C THR A 120 -10.56 2.55 -10.89
N PHE A 121 -10.37 2.85 -9.61
CA PHE A 121 -10.33 4.19 -9.05
C PHE A 121 -8.97 4.47 -8.45
N VAL A 122 -8.31 5.53 -8.93
CA VAL A 122 -7.02 5.97 -8.39
C VAL A 122 -7.21 7.28 -7.63
N SER A 123 -6.84 7.30 -6.37
CA SER A 123 -6.85 8.55 -5.60
C SER A 123 -5.65 9.42 -5.96
N LYS A 124 -5.90 10.63 -6.49
CA LYS A 124 -4.84 11.63 -6.78
C LYS A 124 -4.07 12.08 -5.53
N ARG A 125 -4.62 11.85 -4.34
CA ARG A 125 -3.98 12.08 -3.04
C ARG A 125 -4.25 10.86 -2.17
N PRO A 126 -3.24 10.05 -1.83
CA PRO A 126 -3.41 8.78 -1.09
C PRO A 126 -3.73 9.06 0.39
N ALA A 127 -4.87 9.68 0.66
CA ALA A 127 -5.40 9.88 1.98
C ALA A 127 -6.48 8.82 2.25
N ARG A 128 -6.38 8.12 3.38
CA ARG A 128 -7.34 7.08 3.79
C ARG A 128 -8.80 7.55 3.67
N ALA A 129 -9.09 8.78 4.09
CA ALA A 129 -10.44 9.35 4.01
C ALA A 129 -10.98 9.42 2.57
N ARG A 130 -10.13 9.67 1.56
CA ARG A 130 -10.55 9.70 0.16
C ARG A 130 -10.84 8.32 -0.39
N LEU A 131 -10.03 7.33 -0.04
CA LEU A 131 -10.27 5.94 -0.46
C LEU A 131 -11.59 5.42 0.13
N LEU A 132 -11.88 5.75 1.40
CA LEU A 132 -13.14 5.43 2.05
C LEU A 132 -14.33 6.18 1.42
N ALA A 133 -14.16 7.45 1.03
CA ALA A 133 -15.21 8.20 0.33
C ALA A 133 -15.56 7.56 -1.03
N ILE A 134 -14.57 7.09 -1.80
CA ILE A 134 -14.80 6.36 -3.05
C ILE A 134 -15.57 5.06 -2.78
N ALA A 135 -15.17 4.30 -1.74
CA ALA A 135 -15.85 3.07 -1.37
C ALA A 135 -17.31 3.32 -0.95
N SER A 136 -17.58 4.38 -0.19
CA SER A 136 -18.93 4.78 0.19
C SER A 136 -19.81 5.12 -1.02
N LEU A 137 -19.28 5.90 -1.97
CA LEU A 137 -19.99 6.24 -3.21
C LEU A 137 -20.32 5.00 -4.06
N LEU A 138 -19.41 4.03 -4.12
CA LEU A 138 -19.65 2.76 -4.81
C LEU A 138 -20.76 1.95 -4.13
N TYR A 139 -20.75 1.88 -2.81
CA TYR A 139 -21.76 1.21 -2.02
C TYR A 139 -23.16 1.84 -2.25
N ASP A 140 -23.26 3.18 -2.14
CA ASP A 140 -24.50 3.92 -2.35
C ASP A 140 -25.05 3.75 -3.77
N ARG A 141 -24.19 3.69 -4.79
CA ARG A 141 -24.58 3.48 -6.18
C ARG A 141 -25.23 2.11 -6.36
N ARG A 142 -24.66 1.06 -5.76
CA ARG A 142 -25.15 -0.30 -5.91
C ARG A 142 -26.42 -0.59 -5.10
N THR A 143 -26.62 0.09 -3.96
CA THR A 143 -27.83 -0.08 -3.15
C THR A 143 -29.04 0.65 -3.68
N ARG A 144 -28.85 1.57 -4.66
CA ARG A 144 -29.95 2.32 -5.32
C ARG A 144 -30.36 1.77 -6.69
N SER A 145 -29.64 0.76 -7.18
CA SER A 145 -29.91 0.06 -8.44
C SER A 145 -30.65 -1.23 -8.19
#